data_4b6bed648b88fe3fb040e573cc022a1a
#
_entry.id   4b6bed648b88fe3fb040e573cc022a1a
#
_cell.length_a   1.000
_cell.length_b   1.000
_cell.length_c   1.000
_cell.angle_alpha   90.00
_cell.angle_beta   90.00
_cell.angle_gamma   90.00
#
_symmetry.space_group_name_H-M   'P 1'
#
loop_
_entity.id
_entity.type
_entity.pdbx_description
1 polymer ?
#
loop_
_entity_poly.entity_id
_entity_poly.type
_entity_poly.pdbx_seq_one_letter_code
_entity_poly.pdbx_strand_id
1 'polypeptide(L)'
;MNSSAKLNKRLLRAQRILNAAAQLLERWGYSRVTIDDIAKHAGVGKGTVYLHWPNRETLFLAVLQRELLHAIDNLIPTLREHPEELLLHRLVRHFWLAANRRPLIRAVFVQDFETLGRLTTAGDQTLLNRQYEAFEAYVDVLKKSRLLRADLTAMEVMYIYRATITGFFVAENLIPAQYQPDAERKADLLAATFQRAFGIPDPPPRAAIKAIAPEIVKLIQKIAEAKQALVYADSTVDSASAGSGAKVIILGARS
;
A
#
# COMPACT_ATOMS: atom_id res chain seq x y z
N MET A 1 13.84 18.61 -26.33
CA MET A 1 13.94 17.14 -26.31
C MET A 1 14.84 16.55 -25.20
N ASN A 2 15.71 17.32 -24.55
CA ASN A 2 16.71 16.81 -23.60
C ASN A 2 16.18 16.57 -22.15
N SER A 3 15.16 17.29 -21.70
CA SER A 3 14.66 17.22 -20.30
C SER A 3 13.88 15.93 -20.02
N SER A 4 13.01 15.49 -20.93
CA SER A 4 12.21 14.27 -20.80
C SER A 4 13.06 12.99 -20.76
N ALA A 5 14.10 12.92 -21.62
CA ALA A 5 15.02 11.78 -21.64
C ALA A 5 15.86 11.70 -20.34
N LYS A 6 16.26 12.87 -19.80
CA LYS A 6 17.02 12.96 -18.54
C LYS A 6 16.15 12.53 -17.34
N LEU A 7 14.89 12.96 -17.31
CA LEU A 7 13.91 12.55 -16.29
C LEU A 7 13.66 11.04 -16.34
N ASN A 8 13.44 10.48 -17.53
CA ASN A 8 13.21 9.05 -17.71
C ASN A 8 14.42 8.22 -17.23
N LYS A 9 15.65 8.64 -17.57
CA LYS A 9 16.87 7.98 -17.09
C LYS A 9 17.01 8.04 -15.56
N ARG A 10 16.58 9.15 -14.92
CA ARG A 10 16.56 9.32 -13.46
C ARG A 10 15.56 8.37 -12.81
N LEU A 11 14.34 8.28 -13.35
CA LEU A 11 13.30 7.36 -12.85
C LEU A 11 13.69 5.89 -12.98
N LEU A 12 14.24 5.46 -14.13
CA LEU A 12 14.74 4.09 -14.32
C LEU A 12 15.84 3.73 -13.32
N ARG A 13 16.69 4.70 -12.98
CA ARG A 13 17.73 4.50 -11.96
C ARG A 13 17.14 4.38 -10.57
N ALA A 14 16.16 5.23 -10.21
CA ALA A 14 15.43 5.14 -8.95
C ALA A 14 14.74 3.78 -8.80
N GLN A 15 14.09 3.28 -9.85
CA GLN A 15 13.45 1.95 -9.85
C GLN A 15 14.45 0.83 -9.60
N ARG A 16 15.65 0.87 -10.23
CA ARG A 16 16.70 -0.14 -9.97
C ARG A 16 17.17 -0.13 -8.51
N ILE A 17 17.36 1.06 -7.93
CA ILE A 17 17.76 1.21 -6.53
C ILE A 17 16.67 0.67 -5.60
N LEU A 18 15.40 1.02 -5.84
CA LEU A 18 14.27 0.53 -5.05
C LEU A 18 14.11 -1.00 -5.16
N ASN A 19 14.33 -1.59 -6.35
CA ASN A 19 14.29 -3.03 -6.53
C ASN A 19 15.40 -3.73 -5.73
N ALA A 20 16.62 -3.22 -5.83
CA ALA A 20 17.76 -3.73 -5.07
C ALA A 20 17.50 -3.64 -3.55
N ALA A 21 17.01 -2.50 -3.08
CA ALA A 21 16.70 -2.29 -1.67
C ALA A 21 15.59 -3.23 -1.19
N ALA A 22 14.52 -3.44 -1.96
CA ALA A 22 13.45 -4.37 -1.61
C ALA A 22 13.96 -5.80 -1.46
N GLN A 23 14.71 -6.31 -2.46
CA GLN A 23 15.27 -7.66 -2.45
C GLN A 23 16.21 -7.90 -1.27
N LEU A 24 17.07 -6.92 -0.96
CA LEU A 24 18.00 -7.04 0.16
C LEU A 24 17.26 -6.95 1.51
N LEU A 25 16.25 -6.07 1.62
CA LEU A 25 15.44 -5.92 2.82
C LEU A 25 14.64 -7.19 3.13
N GLU A 26 14.04 -7.83 2.13
CA GLU A 26 13.35 -9.11 2.26
C GLU A 26 14.28 -10.25 2.68
N ARG A 27 15.52 -10.25 2.17
CA ARG A 27 16.48 -11.34 2.41
C ARG A 27 17.24 -11.20 3.73
N TRP A 28 17.63 -9.99 4.10
CA TRP A 28 18.55 -9.75 5.22
C TRP A 28 17.96 -8.92 6.36
N GLY A 29 16.78 -8.35 6.17
CA GLY A 29 16.13 -7.46 7.14
C GLY A 29 16.77 -6.07 7.23
N TYR A 30 16.08 -5.17 7.93
CA TYR A 30 16.48 -3.76 8.06
C TYR A 30 17.87 -3.56 8.67
N SER A 31 18.22 -4.32 9.70
CA SER A 31 19.45 -4.09 10.48
C SER A 31 20.72 -4.39 9.70
N ARG A 32 20.68 -5.32 8.75
CA ARG A 32 21.86 -5.80 8.01
C ARG A 32 22.12 -5.09 6.68
N VAL A 33 21.10 -4.51 6.07
CA VAL A 33 21.22 -3.89 4.75
C VAL A 33 21.83 -2.51 4.83
N THR A 34 22.91 -2.25 4.10
CA THR A 34 23.57 -0.95 4.01
C THR A 34 23.33 -0.26 2.66
N ILE A 35 23.59 1.05 2.61
CA ILE A 35 23.53 1.80 1.33
C ILE A 35 24.58 1.27 0.34
N ASP A 36 25.74 0.80 0.82
CA ASP A 36 26.79 0.23 -0.03
C ASP A 36 26.33 -1.07 -0.68
N ASP A 37 25.63 -1.95 0.06
CA ASP A 37 25.06 -3.19 -0.48
C ASP A 37 24.03 -2.89 -1.55
N ILE A 38 23.15 -1.92 -1.30
CA ILE A 38 22.11 -1.49 -2.24
C ILE A 38 22.75 -0.92 -3.51
N ALA A 39 23.74 -0.03 -3.38
CA ALA A 39 24.43 0.58 -4.51
C ALA A 39 25.10 -0.48 -5.39
N LYS A 40 25.82 -1.43 -4.76
CA LYS A 40 26.46 -2.55 -5.44
C LYS A 40 25.45 -3.44 -6.15
N HIS A 41 24.34 -3.78 -5.48
CA HIS A 41 23.28 -4.63 -6.05
C HIS A 41 22.53 -3.95 -7.21
N ALA A 42 22.32 -2.63 -7.11
CA ALA A 42 21.68 -1.82 -8.16
C ALA A 42 22.60 -1.47 -9.32
N GLY A 43 23.91 -1.75 -9.24
CA GLY A 43 24.90 -1.36 -10.24
C GLY A 43 25.06 0.16 -10.37
N VAL A 44 25.08 0.88 -9.23
CA VAL A 44 25.25 2.35 -9.17
C VAL A 44 26.28 2.73 -8.11
N GLY A 45 26.82 3.95 -8.19
CA GLY A 45 27.66 4.49 -7.13
C GLY A 45 26.85 4.87 -5.88
N LYS A 46 27.43 4.75 -4.68
CA LYS A 46 26.82 5.17 -3.40
C LYS A 46 26.29 6.61 -3.44
N GLY A 47 27.06 7.55 -4.00
CA GLY A 47 26.63 8.94 -4.17
C GLY A 47 25.36 9.07 -5.03
N THR A 48 25.17 8.14 -5.98
CA THR A 48 23.93 8.12 -6.78
C THR A 48 22.71 7.75 -5.96
N VAL A 49 22.85 6.85 -4.98
CA VAL A 49 21.76 6.51 -4.07
C VAL A 49 21.35 7.74 -3.25
N TYR A 50 22.34 8.45 -2.69
CA TYR A 50 22.09 9.68 -1.91
C TYR A 50 21.51 10.84 -2.72
N LEU A 51 21.70 10.87 -4.04
CA LEU A 51 21.02 11.82 -4.93
C LEU A 51 19.52 11.56 -5.09
N HIS A 52 19.05 10.36 -4.70
CA HIS A 52 17.63 9.99 -4.74
C HIS A 52 17.00 9.97 -3.34
N TRP A 53 17.72 9.51 -2.34
CA TRP A 53 17.25 9.44 -0.94
C TRP A 53 18.38 9.85 0.00
N PRO A 54 18.16 10.87 0.86
CA PRO A 54 19.23 11.47 1.67
C PRO A 54 19.79 10.52 2.74
N ASN A 55 19.03 9.50 3.12
CA ASN A 55 19.46 8.51 4.10
C ASN A 55 18.78 7.14 3.84
N ARG A 56 19.22 6.13 4.60
CA ARG A 56 18.72 4.76 4.50
C ARG A 56 17.24 4.65 4.86
N GLU A 57 16.81 5.39 5.85
CA GLU A 57 15.45 5.41 6.36
C GLU A 57 14.46 5.89 5.30
N THR A 58 14.76 7.00 4.63
CA THR A 58 13.92 7.52 3.54
C THR A 58 13.86 6.58 2.35
N LEU A 59 14.98 5.92 2.01
CA LEU A 59 14.98 4.89 0.96
C LEU A 59 14.08 3.71 1.30
N PHE A 60 14.15 3.20 2.54
CA PHE A 60 13.33 2.06 2.93
C PHE A 60 11.87 2.42 3.09
N LEU A 61 11.54 3.62 3.56
CA LEU A 61 10.16 4.13 3.53
C LEU A 61 9.63 4.20 2.11
N ALA A 62 10.44 4.68 1.15
CA ALA A 62 10.07 4.70 -0.27
C ALA A 62 9.82 3.28 -0.81
N VAL A 63 10.62 2.27 -0.42
CA VAL A 63 10.39 0.86 -0.75
C VAL A 63 9.02 0.41 -0.25
N LEU A 64 8.70 0.63 1.03
CA LEU A 64 7.42 0.22 1.62
C LEU A 64 6.23 0.93 0.95
N GLN A 65 6.34 2.23 0.68
CA GLN A 65 5.29 2.97 -0.02
C GLN A 65 5.07 2.45 -1.44
N ARG A 66 6.15 2.07 -2.15
CA ARG A 66 6.05 1.48 -3.49
C ARG A 66 5.34 0.11 -3.46
N GLU A 67 5.65 -0.75 -2.49
CA GLU A 67 4.98 -2.05 -2.36
C GLU A 67 3.47 -1.90 -2.12
N LEU A 68 3.09 -0.94 -1.27
CA LEU A 68 1.67 -0.61 -1.05
C LEU A 68 1.03 -0.01 -2.31
N LEU A 69 1.74 0.85 -3.04
CA LEU A 69 1.28 1.42 -4.31
C LEU A 69 0.98 0.33 -5.35
N HIS A 70 1.89 -0.62 -5.52
CA HIS A 70 1.67 -1.76 -6.44
C HIS A 70 0.43 -2.58 -6.06
N ALA A 71 0.14 -2.77 -4.77
CA ALA A 71 -1.06 -3.47 -4.33
C ALA A 71 -2.34 -2.68 -4.71
N ILE A 72 -2.32 -1.35 -4.57
CA ILE A 72 -3.43 -0.46 -4.95
C ILE A 72 -3.62 -0.44 -6.46
N ASP A 73 -2.55 -0.27 -7.24
CA ASP A 73 -2.61 -0.21 -8.71
C ASP A 73 -3.20 -1.48 -9.32
N ASN A 74 -2.88 -2.63 -8.75
CA ASN A 74 -3.44 -3.91 -9.18
C ASN A 74 -4.93 -4.07 -8.80
N LEU A 75 -5.41 -3.35 -7.80
CA LEU A 75 -6.80 -3.41 -7.34
C LEU A 75 -7.73 -2.50 -8.14
N ILE A 76 -7.28 -1.32 -8.56
CA ILE A 76 -8.12 -0.31 -9.23
C ILE A 76 -8.86 -0.85 -10.46
N PRO A 77 -8.25 -1.60 -11.39
CA PRO A 77 -8.96 -2.20 -12.53
C PRO A 77 -10.11 -3.11 -12.07
N THR A 78 -9.85 -3.99 -11.10
CA THR A 78 -10.86 -4.88 -10.53
C THR A 78 -12.05 -4.12 -9.96
N LEU A 79 -11.82 -3.03 -9.23
CA LEU A 79 -12.88 -2.21 -8.66
C LEU A 79 -13.75 -1.50 -9.71
N ARG A 80 -13.18 -1.20 -10.87
CA ARG A 80 -13.92 -0.58 -11.99
C ARG A 80 -14.81 -1.59 -12.71
N GLU A 81 -14.33 -2.81 -12.91
CA GLU A 81 -15.05 -3.88 -13.58
C GLU A 81 -16.06 -4.56 -12.66
N HIS A 82 -15.71 -4.70 -11.38
CA HIS A 82 -16.47 -5.39 -10.33
C HIS A 82 -16.71 -4.48 -9.13
N PRO A 83 -17.69 -3.55 -9.21
CA PRO A 83 -17.94 -2.59 -8.13
C PRO A 83 -18.23 -3.22 -6.76
N GLU A 84 -18.75 -4.45 -6.71
CA GLU A 84 -18.95 -5.20 -5.47
C GLU A 84 -17.65 -5.47 -4.69
N GLU A 85 -16.50 -5.48 -5.37
CA GLU A 85 -15.20 -5.69 -4.74
C GLU A 85 -14.74 -4.48 -3.88
N LEU A 86 -15.44 -3.34 -3.97
CA LEU A 86 -15.20 -2.20 -3.09
C LEU A 86 -15.81 -2.33 -1.68
N LEU A 87 -16.64 -3.34 -1.42
CA LEU A 87 -17.17 -3.61 -0.09
C LEU A 87 -16.04 -3.98 0.89
N LEU A 88 -16.11 -3.51 2.15
CA LEU A 88 -15.03 -3.63 3.12
C LEU A 88 -14.51 -5.07 3.26
N HIS A 89 -15.40 -6.06 3.35
CA HIS A 89 -15.02 -7.47 3.49
C HIS A 89 -14.30 -8.02 2.24
N ARG A 90 -14.64 -7.53 1.04
CA ARG A 90 -13.98 -7.92 -0.21
C ARG A 90 -12.64 -7.23 -0.37
N LEU A 91 -12.54 -5.91 -0.06
CA LEU A 91 -11.26 -5.21 -0.04
C LEU A 91 -10.27 -5.84 0.94
N VAL A 92 -10.73 -6.28 2.11
CA VAL A 92 -9.91 -6.99 3.08
C VAL A 92 -9.38 -8.32 2.51
N ARG A 93 -10.20 -9.05 1.77
CA ARG A 93 -9.77 -10.27 1.07
C ARG A 93 -8.64 -9.98 0.06
N HIS A 94 -8.83 -8.99 -0.80
CA HIS A 94 -7.80 -8.58 -1.77
C HIS A 94 -6.52 -8.15 -1.07
N PHE A 95 -6.65 -7.35 -0.02
CA PHE A 95 -5.52 -6.88 0.75
C PHE A 95 -4.75 -8.03 1.41
N TRP A 96 -5.45 -9.01 2.02
CA TRP A 96 -4.83 -10.20 2.60
C TRP A 96 -4.02 -10.99 1.57
N LEU A 97 -4.60 -11.27 0.41
CA LEU A 97 -3.91 -11.98 -0.67
C LEU A 97 -2.70 -11.20 -1.21
N ALA A 98 -2.84 -9.88 -1.36
CA ALA A 98 -1.73 -9.03 -1.77
C ALA A 98 -0.58 -9.03 -0.74
N ALA A 99 -0.90 -8.96 0.56
CA ALA A 99 0.09 -9.01 1.63
C ALA A 99 0.80 -10.37 1.72
N ASN A 100 0.09 -11.48 1.48
CA ASN A 100 0.71 -12.80 1.42
C ASN A 100 1.69 -12.97 0.25
N ARG A 101 1.50 -12.23 -0.84
CA ARG A 101 2.40 -12.22 -2.00
C ARG A 101 3.55 -11.23 -1.86
N ARG A 102 3.54 -10.38 -0.82
CA ARG A 102 4.49 -9.26 -0.63
C ARG A 102 4.99 -9.25 0.82
N PRO A 103 6.13 -9.90 1.10
CA PRO A 103 6.65 -10.06 2.47
C PRO A 103 6.80 -8.73 3.22
N LEU A 104 7.21 -7.65 2.53
CA LEU A 104 7.35 -6.33 3.16
C LEU A 104 6.02 -5.73 3.61
N ILE A 105 4.91 -5.97 2.87
CA ILE A 105 3.57 -5.54 3.30
C ILE A 105 3.14 -6.34 4.53
N ARG A 106 3.36 -7.65 4.53
CA ARG A 106 3.07 -8.51 5.67
C ARG A 106 3.83 -8.06 6.91
N ALA A 107 5.13 -7.79 6.78
CA ALA A 107 5.98 -7.35 7.88
C ALA A 107 5.45 -6.07 8.57
N VAL A 108 4.85 -5.14 7.80
CA VAL A 108 4.19 -3.94 8.37
C VAL A 108 3.03 -4.30 9.31
N PHE A 109 2.25 -5.34 8.97
CA PHE A 109 1.08 -5.73 9.78
C PHE A 109 1.45 -6.50 11.03
N VAL A 110 2.46 -7.36 10.96
CA VAL A 110 2.94 -8.11 12.14
C VAL A 110 3.94 -7.31 12.98
N GLN A 111 4.24 -6.07 12.58
CA GLN A 111 5.26 -5.23 13.21
C GLN A 111 6.60 -5.98 13.35
N ASP A 112 7.01 -6.61 12.27
CA ASP A 112 8.27 -7.33 12.21
C ASP A 112 9.46 -6.35 12.29
N PHE A 113 9.92 -6.12 13.52
CA PHE A 113 11.05 -5.22 13.80
C PHE A 113 12.38 -5.72 13.23
N GLU A 114 12.52 -7.01 12.99
CA GLU A 114 13.72 -7.57 12.36
C GLU A 114 13.77 -7.17 10.88
N THR A 115 12.66 -7.32 10.16
CA THR A 115 12.56 -6.95 8.74
C THR A 115 12.50 -5.44 8.52
N LEU A 116 11.77 -4.70 9.36
CA LEU A 116 11.45 -3.28 9.12
C LEU A 116 12.16 -2.31 10.08
N GLY A 117 12.76 -2.81 11.17
CA GLY A 117 13.37 -1.96 12.17
C GLY A 117 12.39 -0.93 12.74
N ARG A 118 12.87 0.30 12.93
CA ARG A 118 12.04 1.41 13.42
C ARG A 118 11.22 2.13 12.34
N LEU A 119 11.23 1.65 11.10
CA LEU A 119 10.51 2.30 10.00
C LEU A 119 9.01 2.44 10.25
N THR A 120 8.42 1.48 10.97
CA THR A 120 7.00 1.49 11.32
C THR A 120 6.64 2.49 12.42
N THR A 121 7.61 2.87 13.26
CA THR A 121 7.42 3.82 14.37
C THR A 121 7.96 5.21 14.06
N ALA A 122 8.91 5.32 13.13
CA ALA A 122 9.49 6.59 12.68
C ALA A 122 8.76 7.21 11.49
N GLY A 123 7.67 6.59 11.04
CA GLY A 123 6.87 7.09 9.91
C GLY A 123 6.35 8.50 10.16
N ASP A 124 6.32 9.32 9.10
CA ASP A 124 5.76 10.65 9.13
C ASP A 124 4.31 10.61 9.66
N GLN A 125 4.07 11.23 10.81
CA GLN A 125 2.75 11.31 11.45
C GLN A 125 1.71 11.88 10.46
N THR A 126 2.11 12.79 9.58
CA THR A 126 1.28 13.36 8.54
C THR A 126 0.79 12.31 7.55
N LEU A 127 1.67 11.37 7.15
CA LEU A 127 1.30 10.27 6.25
C LEU A 127 0.32 9.31 6.92
N LEU A 128 0.56 9.00 8.19
CA LEU A 128 -0.32 8.15 8.98
C LEU A 128 -1.71 8.79 9.11
N ASN A 129 -1.77 10.08 9.46
CA ASN A 129 -3.02 10.82 9.57
C ASN A 129 -3.80 10.82 8.25
N ARG A 130 -3.14 11.06 7.10
CA ARG A 130 -3.77 10.99 5.77
C ARG A 130 -4.35 9.61 5.46
N GLN A 131 -3.73 8.54 5.93
CA GLN A 131 -4.27 7.18 5.76
C GLN A 131 -5.54 6.98 6.62
N TYR A 132 -5.55 7.51 7.84
CA TYR A 132 -6.74 7.47 8.70
C TYR A 132 -7.88 8.29 8.10
N GLU A 133 -7.63 9.53 7.66
CA GLU A 133 -8.61 10.40 7.00
C GLU A 133 -9.21 9.74 5.74
N ALA A 134 -8.38 9.10 4.93
CA ALA A 134 -8.85 8.41 3.73
C ALA A 134 -9.70 7.17 4.05
N PHE A 135 -9.35 6.44 5.11
CA PHE A 135 -10.16 5.31 5.57
C PHE A 135 -11.49 5.79 6.17
N GLU A 136 -11.47 6.85 6.94
CA GLU A 136 -12.68 7.49 7.49
C GLU A 136 -13.62 7.92 6.37
N ALA A 137 -13.11 8.63 5.36
CA ALA A 137 -13.89 9.02 4.18
C ALA A 137 -14.50 7.81 3.46
N TYR A 138 -13.75 6.72 3.31
CA TYR A 138 -14.24 5.47 2.72
C TYR A 138 -15.37 4.85 3.57
N VAL A 139 -15.19 4.73 4.88
CA VAL A 139 -16.21 4.21 5.80
C VAL A 139 -17.46 5.05 5.75
N ASP A 140 -17.34 6.38 5.71
CA ASP A 140 -18.46 7.31 5.63
C ASP A 140 -19.27 7.13 4.34
N VAL A 141 -18.61 6.94 3.19
CA VAL A 141 -19.30 6.63 1.92
C VAL A 141 -20.10 5.34 2.04
N LEU A 142 -19.53 4.29 2.61
CA LEU A 142 -20.21 3.02 2.81
C LEU A 142 -21.42 3.15 3.77
N LYS A 143 -21.27 3.88 4.87
CA LYS A 143 -22.36 4.11 5.84
C LYS A 143 -23.50 4.92 5.23
N LYS A 144 -23.21 6.03 4.54
CA LYS A 144 -24.20 6.86 3.84
C LYS A 144 -24.98 6.07 2.81
N SER A 145 -24.33 5.10 2.17
CA SER A 145 -24.94 4.23 1.15
C SER A 145 -25.59 2.97 1.72
N ARG A 146 -25.67 2.83 3.04
CA ARG A 146 -26.20 1.64 3.73
C ARG A 146 -25.50 0.34 3.29
N LEU A 147 -24.19 0.38 3.14
CA LEU A 147 -23.34 -0.78 2.82
C LEU A 147 -22.53 -1.26 4.01
N LEU A 148 -22.61 -0.49 5.12
CA LEU A 148 -21.96 -0.80 6.38
C LEU A 148 -22.88 -0.36 7.52
N ARG A 149 -22.91 -1.11 8.62
CA ARG A 149 -23.69 -0.79 9.82
C ARG A 149 -23.36 0.63 10.33
N ALA A 150 -24.37 1.34 10.82
CA ALA A 150 -24.26 2.76 11.16
C ALA A 150 -23.86 3.02 12.63
N ASP A 151 -24.00 2.03 13.51
CA ASP A 151 -23.83 2.15 14.97
C ASP A 151 -22.35 2.24 15.42
N LEU A 152 -21.38 1.94 14.54
CA LEU A 152 -19.97 2.09 14.82
C LEU A 152 -19.42 3.39 14.22
N THR A 153 -18.53 4.06 14.93
CA THR A 153 -17.73 5.17 14.38
C THR A 153 -16.68 4.64 13.39
N ALA A 154 -16.15 5.50 12.52
CA ALA A 154 -15.08 5.13 11.61
C ALA A 154 -13.81 4.67 12.35
N MET A 155 -13.54 5.26 13.51
CA MET A 155 -12.40 4.87 14.36
C MET A 155 -12.56 3.47 14.97
N GLU A 156 -13.79 3.10 15.41
CA GLU A 156 -14.08 1.74 15.90
C GLU A 156 -13.96 0.72 14.77
N VAL A 157 -14.46 1.05 13.57
CA VAL A 157 -14.27 0.21 12.38
C VAL A 157 -12.76 0.03 12.08
N MET A 158 -11.98 1.12 12.12
CA MET A 158 -10.53 1.07 11.91
C MET A 158 -9.82 0.21 12.96
N TYR A 159 -10.17 0.38 14.24
CA TYR A 159 -9.58 -0.41 15.31
C TYR A 159 -9.83 -1.91 15.13
N ILE A 160 -11.09 -2.30 14.89
CA ILE A 160 -11.48 -3.69 14.66
C ILE A 160 -10.80 -4.23 13.39
N TYR A 161 -10.76 -3.42 12.30
CA TYR A 161 -10.05 -3.74 11.07
C TYR A 161 -8.58 -4.10 11.35
N ARG A 162 -7.86 -3.21 12.03
CA ARG A 162 -6.43 -3.41 12.35
C ARG A 162 -6.21 -4.61 13.26
N ALA A 163 -6.96 -4.71 14.36
CA ALA A 163 -6.84 -5.79 15.33
C ALA A 163 -7.10 -7.16 14.68
N THR A 164 -8.14 -7.27 13.86
CA THR A 164 -8.52 -8.53 13.21
C THR A 164 -7.46 -8.97 12.19
N ILE A 165 -7.03 -8.08 11.29
CA ILE A 165 -6.00 -8.42 10.29
C ILE A 165 -4.68 -8.80 10.97
N THR A 166 -4.23 -8.02 11.94
CA THR A 166 -3.01 -8.35 12.71
C THR A 166 -3.14 -9.69 13.39
N GLY A 167 -4.29 -9.97 14.02
CA GLY A 167 -4.57 -11.26 14.65
C GLY A 167 -4.46 -12.44 13.68
N PHE A 168 -4.98 -12.31 12.47
CA PHE A 168 -4.85 -13.34 11.43
C PHE A 168 -3.40 -13.59 11.01
N PHE A 169 -2.59 -12.55 10.85
CA PHE A 169 -1.16 -12.70 10.53
C PHE A 169 -0.36 -13.31 11.69
N VAL A 170 -0.64 -12.89 12.94
CA VAL A 170 0.04 -13.43 14.12
C VAL A 170 -0.34 -14.90 14.35
N ALA A 171 -1.60 -15.28 14.10
CA ALA A 171 -2.08 -16.65 14.23
C ALA A 171 -1.30 -17.63 13.34
N GLU A 172 -0.79 -17.19 12.18
CA GLU A 172 0.04 -18.03 11.31
C GLU A 172 1.33 -18.52 11.99
N ASN A 173 1.86 -17.73 12.92
CA ASN A 173 3.06 -18.11 13.67
C ASN A 173 2.74 -18.95 14.93
N LEU A 174 1.49 -18.92 15.40
CA LEU A 174 1.05 -19.62 16.61
C LEU A 174 0.42 -20.98 16.33
N ILE A 175 -0.16 -21.16 15.15
CA ILE A 175 -0.87 -22.40 14.77
C ILE A 175 0.06 -23.25 13.91
N PRO A 176 0.30 -24.54 14.26
CA PRO A 176 1.11 -25.44 13.44
C PRO A 176 0.58 -25.54 11.99
N ALA A 177 1.47 -25.60 11.01
CA ALA A 177 1.13 -25.54 9.58
C ALA A 177 0.09 -26.57 9.13
N GLN A 178 0.11 -27.78 9.71
CA GLN A 178 -0.85 -28.86 9.39
C GLN A 178 -2.31 -28.54 9.78
N TYR A 179 -2.53 -27.56 10.66
CA TYR A 179 -3.86 -27.11 11.08
C TYR A 179 -4.28 -25.80 10.43
N GLN A 180 -3.43 -25.23 9.58
CA GLN A 180 -3.72 -23.98 8.91
C GLN A 180 -4.42 -24.22 7.57
N PRO A 181 -5.52 -23.50 7.27
CA PRO A 181 -6.07 -23.45 5.92
C PRO A 181 -5.05 -22.86 4.94
N ASP A 182 -5.25 -23.09 3.64
CA ASP A 182 -4.50 -22.39 2.61
C ASP A 182 -4.78 -20.88 2.59
N ALA A 183 -3.99 -20.14 1.81
CA ALA A 183 -4.06 -18.66 1.78
C ALA A 183 -5.41 -18.14 1.28
N GLU A 184 -6.03 -18.79 0.28
CA GLU A 184 -7.33 -18.39 -0.25
C GLU A 184 -8.42 -18.62 0.80
N ARG A 185 -8.40 -19.78 1.46
CA ARG A 185 -9.36 -20.08 2.52
C ARG A 185 -9.22 -19.15 3.72
N LYS A 186 -8.01 -18.77 4.12
CA LYS A 186 -7.78 -17.75 5.15
C LYS A 186 -8.36 -16.40 4.74
N ALA A 187 -8.15 -15.99 3.47
CA ALA A 187 -8.73 -14.76 2.93
C ALA A 187 -10.26 -14.77 2.98
N ASP A 188 -10.90 -15.90 2.64
CA ASP A 188 -12.35 -16.07 2.72
C ASP A 188 -12.87 -16.02 4.15
N LEU A 189 -12.17 -16.67 5.09
CA LEU A 189 -12.53 -16.62 6.51
C LEU A 189 -12.41 -15.21 7.08
N LEU A 190 -11.36 -14.49 6.72
CA LEU A 190 -11.18 -13.09 7.10
C LEU A 190 -12.30 -12.22 6.53
N ALA A 191 -12.62 -12.34 5.24
CA ALA A 191 -13.71 -11.63 4.60
C ALA A 191 -15.07 -11.93 5.27
N ALA A 192 -15.35 -13.19 5.56
CA ALA A 192 -16.57 -13.60 6.26
C ALA A 192 -16.67 -13.02 7.68
N THR A 193 -15.54 -12.91 8.39
CA THR A 193 -15.47 -12.24 9.70
C THR A 193 -15.84 -10.76 9.58
N PHE A 194 -15.28 -10.06 8.62
CA PHE A 194 -15.61 -8.66 8.37
C PHE A 194 -17.05 -8.45 7.92
N GLN A 195 -17.58 -9.34 7.08
CA GLN A 195 -18.97 -9.25 6.65
C GLN A 195 -19.94 -9.42 7.83
N ARG A 196 -19.66 -10.33 8.77
CA ARG A 196 -20.46 -10.51 9.97
C ARG A 196 -20.34 -9.36 10.95
N ALA A 197 -19.13 -8.78 11.09
CA ALA A 197 -18.89 -7.67 12.02
C ALA A 197 -19.49 -6.34 11.54
N PHE A 198 -19.44 -6.06 10.24
CA PHE A 198 -19.74 -4.74 9.68
C PHE A 198 -20.87 -4.74 8.65
N GLY A 199 -21.23 -5.90 8.11
CA GLY A 199 -22.31 -6.01 7.14
C GLY A 199 -23.67 -5.68 7.72
N ILE A 200 -24.61 -5.34 6.86
CA ILE A 200 -26.02 -5.12 7.19
C ILE A 200 -26.84 -6.34 6.77
N PRO A 201 -27.96 -6.64 7.45
CA PRO A 201 -28.81 -7.79 7.14
C PRO A 201 -29.34 -7.77 5.70
N ASP A 202 -29.82 -6.59 5.24
CA ASP A 202 -30.40 -6.38 3.92
C ASP A 202 -29.51 -5.42 3.12
N PRO A 203 -28.49 -5.93 2.41
CA PRO A 203 -27.61 -5.08 1.61
C PRO A 203 -28.38 -4.46 0.44
N PRO A 204 -28.10 -3.19 0.10
CA PRO A 204 -28.75 -2.53 -1.01
C PRO A 204 -28.43 -3.22 -2.33
N PRO A 205 -29.26 -3.00 -3.36
CA PRO A 205 -29.09 -3.65 -4.66
C PRO A 205 -27.75 -3.26 -5.30
N ARG A 206 -27.21 -4.13 -6.17
CA ARG A 206 -25.95 -3.91 -6.89
C ARG A 206 -25.87 -2.53 -7.58
N ALA A 207 -27.01 -1.98 -8.00
CA ALA A 207 -27.06 -0.64 -8.59
C ALA A 207 -26.58 0.46 -7.64
N ALA A 208 -26.88 0.35 -6.34
CA ALA A 208 -26.43 1.32 -5.33
C ALA A 208 -24.91 1.24 -5.12
N ILE A 209 -24.35 0.02 -5.15
CA ILE A 209 -22.89 -0.19 -5.08
C ILE A 209 -22.21 0.43 -6.30
N LYS A 210 -22.76 0.20 -7.50
CA LYS A 210 -22.27 0.76 -8.75
C LYS A 210 -22.27 2.29 -8.76
N ALA A 211 -23.29 2.92 -8.12
CA ALA A 211 -23.41 4.37 -8.07
C ALA A 211 -22.29 5.05 -7.27
N ILE A 212 -21.77 4.41 -6.20
CA ILE A 212 -20.71 4.97 -5.35
C ILE A 212 -19.30 4.56 -5.80
N ALA A 213 -19.18 3.59 -6.71
CA ALA A 213 -17.88 3.08 -7.14
C ALA A 213 -16.94 4.18 -7.67
N PRO A 214 -17.37 5.16 -8.47
CA PRO A 214 -16.49 6.24 -8.94
C PRO A 214 -15.91 7.07 -7.79
N GLU A 215 -16.69 7.33 -6.74
CA GLU A 215 -16.24 8.10 -5.58
C GLU A 215 -15.17 7.34 -4.79
N ILE A 216 -15.39 6.05 -4.50
CA ILE A 216 -14.43 5.21 -3.79
C ILE A 216 -13.15 5.01 -4.61
N VAL A 217 -13.27 4.73 -5.90
CA VAL A 217 -12.09 4.62 -6.79
C VAL A 217 -11.28 5.92 -6.77
N LYS A 218 -11.93 7.09 -6.78
CA LYS A 218 -11.26 8.38 -6.66
C LYS A 218 -10.53 8.56 -5.33
N LEU A 219 -11.12 8.11 -4.20
CA LEU A 219 -10.44 8.12 -2.90
C LEU A 219 -9.18 7.24 -2.91
N ILE A 220 -9.28 6.02 -3.46
CA ILE A 220 -8.16 5.10 -3.57
C ILE A 220 -7.07 5.67 -4.48
N GLN A 221 -7.44 6.31 -5.60
CA GLN A 221 -6.50 6.97 -6.51
C GLN A 221 -5.75 8.12 -5.82
N LYS A 222 -6.42 8.95 -5.02
CA LYS A 222 -5.75 10.00 -4.24
C LYS A 222 -4.72 9.44 -3.25
N ILE A 223 -5.01 8.28 -2.63
CA ILE A 223 -4.04 7.58 -1.76
C ILE A 223 -2.84 7.11 -2.59
N ALA A 224 -3.07 6.54 -3.78
CA ALA A 224 -2.01 6.09 -4.68
C ALA A 224 -1.11 7.27 -5.12
N GLU A 225 -1.70 8.40 -5.54
CA GLU A 225 -0.98 9.61 -5.93
C GLU A 225 -0.11 10.16 -4.78
N ALA A 226 -0.66 10.23 -3.55
CA ALA A 226 0.10 10.66 -2.39
C ALA A 226 1.28 9.73 -2.08
N LYS A 227 1.10 8.40 -2.20
CA LYS A 227 2.18 7.42 -2.02
C LYS A 227 3.23 7.54 -3.13
N GLN A 228 2.81 7.71 -4.38
CA GLN A 228 3.72 7.89 -5.51
C GLN A 228 4.61 9.14 -5.34
N ALA A 229 4.03 10.24 -4.86
CA ALA A 229 4.79 11.45 -4.54
C ALA A 229 5.89 11.18 -3.50
N LEU A 230 5.60 10.37 -2.46
CA LEU A 230 6.58 10.02 -1.42
C LEU A 230 7.68 9.08 -1.92
N VAL A 231 7.33 8.13 -2.80
CA VAL A 231 8.33 7.21 -3.39
C VAL A 231 9.40 7.97 -4.16
N TYR A 232 9.03 9.06 -4.83
CA TYR A 232 9.91 9.81 -5.73
C TYR A 232 10.18 11.26 -5.29
N ALA A 233 9.83 11.66 -4.06
CA ALA A 233 9.89 13.05 -3.59
C ALA A 233 11.24 13.73 -3.86
N ASP A 234 12.34 13.04 -3.56
CA ASP A 234 13.68 13.59 -3.78
C ASP A 234 14.20 13.38 -5.22
N SER A 235 13.51 12.53 -5.99
CA SER A 235 13.84 12.30 -7.40
C SER A 235 13.37 13.42 -8.34
N THR A 236 12.54 14.33 -7.84
CA THR A 236 11.88 15.41 -8.64
C THR A 236 12.35 16.82 -8.28
N VAL A 237 13.16 17.02 -7.24
CA VAL A 237 13.54 18.35 -6.71
C VAL A 237 14.29 19.23 -7.73
N ASP A 238 14.96 18.67 -8.73
CA ASP A 238 15.61 19.46 -9.78
C ASP A 238 14.64 20.09 -10.82
N SER A 239 13.35 19.79 -10.78
CA SER A 239 12.36 20.33 -11.72
C SER A 239 11.58 21.54 -11.20
N ALA A 240 11.69 21.86 -9.91
CA ALA A 240 10.97 22.99 -9.29
C ALA A 240 11.59 24.37 -9.60
N SER A 241 12.78 24.43 -10.22
CA SER A 241 13.39 25.68 -10.72
C SER A 241 13.03 26.03 -12.16
N ALA A 242 12.23 25.18 -12.84
CA ALA A 242 11.78 25.42 -14.20
C ALA A 242 10.26 25.20 -14.33
N GLY A 243 9.49 26.28 -14.09
CA GLY A 243 8.16 26.48 -14.68
C GLY A 243 7.07 25.46 -14.31
N SER A 244 6.10 25.94 -13.56
CA SER A 244 4.68 25.52 -13.48
C SER A 244 4.22 24.62 -14.64
N GLY A 245 3.81 23.37 -14.33
CA GLY A 245 3.04 22.56 -15.25
C GLY A 245 3.55 21.14 -15.51
N ALA A 246 3.75 20.30 -14.48
CA ALA A 246 4.04 18.88 -14.69
C ALA A 246 2.74 18.06 -14.77
N LYS A 247 2.26 17.77 -15.98
CA LYS A 247 1.33 16.68 -16.25
C LYS A 247 2.02 15.35 -15.91
N VAL A 248 1.47 14.63 -14.96
CA VAL A 248 1.85 13.25 -14.64
C VAL A 248 1.56 12.38 -15.86
N ILE A 249 2.60 11.87 -16.52
CA ILE A 249 2.46 10.89 -17.59
C ILE A 249 2.41 9.52 -16.93
N ILE A 250 1.21 8.93 -16.91
CA ILE A 250 1.01 7.52 -16.58
C ILE A 250 1.59 6.72 -17.74
N LEU A 251 2.74 6.09 -17.53
CA LEU A 251 3.26 5.09 -18.47
C LEU A 251 2.40 3.83 -18.31
N GLY A 252 1.46 3.68 -19.24
CA GLY A 252 0.65 2.50 -19.40
C GLY A 252 1.52 1.26 -19.64
N ALA A 253 1.17 0.18 -18.95
CA ALA A 253 1.62 -1.15 -19.27
C ALA A 253 1.24 -1.47 -20.74
N ARG A 254 2.22 -1.77 -21.57
CA ARG A 254 2.01 -2.49 -22.82
C ARG A 254 2.63 -3.87 -22.70
N SER A 255 1.73 -4.83 -22.92
CA SER A 255 1.94 -6.26 -23.26
C SER A 255 3.21 -6.94 -22.76
#